data_c566a64cd22bebb91fdd041c8c80bc8f
#
_entry.id   c566a64cd22bebb91fdd041c8c80bc8f
#
_cell.length_a   1.000
_cell.length_b   1.000
_cell.length_c   1.000
_cell.angle_alpha   90.00
_cell.angle_beta   90.00
_cell.angle_gamma   90.00
#
_symmetry.space_group_name_H-M   'P 1'
#
loop_
_entity.id
_entity.type
_entity.pdbx_description
1 polymer ?
#
loop_
_entity_poly.entity_id
_entity_poly.type
_entity_poly.pdbx_seq_one_letter_code
_entity_poly.pdbx_strand_id
1 'polypeptide(L)'
;MRLAWLAAIGALADAAVAQTVLCHVGWAGATRTVTIAPSAADEAPAPRLEGSTLAVEVVNRLPPAPGAGVTVRTLGRWQGQPYLLHEAHYLPTAPAVGPHGFTGLQTVREPTRGHLLTYWCEHAPAVAGR
;
A
#
# COMPACT_ATOMS: atom_id res chain seq x y z
N MET A 1 -24.06 50.22 -14.02
CA MET A 1 -24.32 48.88 -13.55
C MET A 1 -23.22 47.95 -13.96
N ARG A 2 -22.56 47.40 -13.02
CA ARG A 2 -21.46 46.52 -13.29
C ARG A 2 -21.66 45.19 -12.62
N LEU A 3 -21.74 44.18 -13.41
CA LEU A 3 -21.76 42.82 -12.95
C LEU A 3 -20.31 42.43 -12.62
N ALA A 4 -20.05 42.27 -11.35
CA ALA A 4 -18.82 41.67 -10.93
C ALA A 4 -18.90 40.18 -11.28
N TRP A 5 -18.15 39.80 -12.27
CA TRP A 5 -17.95 38.41 -12.54
C TRP A 5 -16.98 37.87 -11.51
N LEU A 6 -17.52 37.35 -10.48
CA LEU A 6 -16.77 36.41 -9.65
C LEU A 6 -16.67 35.13 -10.45
N ALA A 7 -15.62 35.03 -11.23
CA ALA A 7 -15.18 33.73 -11.65
C ALA A 7 -14.75 32.98 -10.39
N ALA A 8 -15.68 32.28 -9.82
CA ALA A 8 -15.30 31.25 -8.88
C ALA A 8 -14.53 30.22 -9.70
N ILE A 9 -13.22 30.44 -9.82
CA ILE A 9 -12.33 29.39 -10.16
C ILE A 9 -12.43 28.46 -8.98
N GLY A 10 -13.37 27.51 -9.05
CA GLY A 10 -13.29 26.39 -8.19
C GLY A 10 -11.92 25.80 -8.41
N ALA A 11 -11.01 26.08 -7.49
CA ALA A 11 -9.84 25.28 -7.39
C ALA A 11 -10.37 23.86 -7.27
N LEU A 12 -10.36 23.15 -8.37
CA LEU A 12 -10.36 21.72 -8.34
C LEU A 12 -9.06 21.38 -7.59
N ALA A 13 -9.16 21.46 -6.26
CA ALA A 13 -8.23 20.71 -5.48
C ALA A 13 -8.31 19.33 -6.10
N ASP A 14 -7.27 18.95 -6.82
CA ASP A 14 -7.02 17.57 -7.08
C ASP A 14 -6.99 16.91 -5.72
N ALA A 15 -8.19 16.60 -5.22
CA ALA A 15 -8.27 15.61 -4.19
C ALA A 15 -7.47 14.46 -4.76
N ALA A 16 -6.27 14.27 -4.24
CA ALA A 16 -5.45 13.15 -4.62
C ALA A 16 -6.38 11.96 -4.58
N VAL A 17 -6.82 11.53 -5.75
CA VAL A 17 -7.68 10.36 -5.87
C VAL A 17 -6.85 9.26 -5.24
N ALA A 18 -7.27 8.81 -4.07
CA ALA A 18 -6.58 7.76 -3.40
C ALA A 18 -6.57 6.58 -4.35
N GLN A 19 -5.39 6.27 -4.82
CA GLN A 19 -5.20 5.25 -5.83
C GLN A 19 -5.20 3.89 -5.18
N THR A 20 -5.83 2.96 -5.84
CA THR A 20 -5.67 1.54 -5.55
C THR A 20 -4.20 1.17 -5.70
N VAL A 21 -3.73 0.35 -4.80
CA VAL A 21 -2.36 -0.14 -4.79
C VAL A 21 -2.36 -1.61 -5.16
N LEU A 22 -1.42 -1.99 -6.00
CA LEU A 22 -1.15 -3.38 -6.34
C LEU A 22 0.16 -3.79 -5.69
N CYS A 23 0.13 -4.83 -4.87
CA CYS A 23 1.33 -5.40 -4.28
C CYS A 23 1.59 -6.78 -4.84
N HIS A 24 2.78 -6.98 -5.35
CA HIS A 24 3.23 -8.26 -5.91
C HIS A 24 4.09 -8.94 -4.85
N VAL A 25 3.62 -10.07 -4.35
CA VAL A 25 4.24 -10.76 -3.24
C VAL A 25 4.74 -12.12 -3.70
N GLY A 26 6.04 -12.34 -3.57
CA GLY A 26 6.69 -13.61 -3.89
C GLY A 26 6.96 -14.40 -2.61
N TRP A 27 6.48 -15.63 -2.60
CA TRP A 27 6.60 -16.49 -1.43
C TRP A 27 6.40 -17.96 -1.80
N ALA A 28 7.26 -18.81 -1.29
CA ALA A 28 7.21 -20.26 -1.54
C ALA A 28 7.15 -20.63 -3.03
N GLY A 29 7.91 -19.91 -3.86
CA GLY A 29 7.99 -20.19 -5.29
C GLY A 29 6.82 -19.67 -6.13
N ALA A 30 5.87 -18.96 -5.51
CA ALA A 30 4.73 -18.37 -6.18
C ALA A 30 4.73 -16.86 -6.03
N THR A 31 4.23 -16.15 -7.03
CA THR A 31 4.00 -14.72 -6.96
C THR A 31 2.50 -14.44 -7.03
N ARG A 32 2.02 -13.61 -6.12
CA ARG A 32 0.61 -13.23 -6.05
C ARG A 32 0.49 -11.72 -6.08
N THR A 33 -0.50 -11.23 -6.79
CA THR A 33 -0.83 -9.81 -6.82
C THR A 33 -2.05 -9.58 -5.94
N VAL A 34 -1.89 -8.65 -4.99
CA VAL A 34 -2.94 -8.26 -4.05
C VAL A 34 -3.36 -6.84 -4.38
N THR A 35 -4.64 -6.63 -4.50
CA THR A 35 -5.23 -5.31 -4.77
C THR A 35 -5.69 -4.70 -3.45
N ILE A 36 -5.21 -3.51 -3.14
CA ILE A 36 -5.53 -2.81 -1.90
C ILE A 36 -6.22 -1.50 -2.24
N ALA A 37 -7.52 -1.46 -2.01
CA ALA A 37 -8.30 -0.24 -2.14
C ALA A 37 -7.98 0.74 -1.00
N PRO A 38 -8.16 2.03 -1.23
CA PRO A 38 -8.03 3.01 -0.17
C PRO A 38 -9.02 2.74 0.97
N SER A 39 -8.57 2.95 2.19
CA SER A 39 -9.36 2.71 3.39
C SER A 39 -9.48 3.94 4.28
N ALA A 40 -10.54 3.99 5.08
CA ALA A 40 -10.74 5.04 6.07
C ALA A 40 -9.74 4.91 7.23
N ALA A 41 -9.52 6.01 7.94
CA ALA A 41 -8.51 6.09 9.00
C ALA A 41 -8.78 5.15 10.18
N ASP A 42 -10.03 4.85 10.44
CA ASP A 42 -10.46 4.01 11.57
C ASP A 42 -10.61 2.54 11.20
N GLU A 43 -10.38 2.21 9.94
CA GLU A 43 -10.49 0.83 9.49
C GLU A 43 -9.27 0.02 9.95
N ALA A 44 -9.53 -1.09 10.62
CA ALA A 44 -8.45 -1.94 11.12
C ALA A 44 -7.72 -2.62 9.95
N PRO A 45 -6.39 -2.70 9.99
CA PRO A 45 -5.67 -3.48 9.01
C PRO A 45 -5.97 -4.97 9.14
N ALA A 46 -5.95 -5.66 8.00
CA ALA A 46 -6.16 -7.10 7.96
C ALA A 46 -5.07 -7.76 7.13
N PRO A 47 -4.72 -9.02 7.41
CA PRO A 47 -3.80 -9.75 6.57
C PRO A 47 -4.33 -9.83 5.13
N ARG A 48 -3.48 -9.54 4.17
CA ARG A 48 -3.82 -9.66 2.75
C ARG A 48 -3.41 -11.00 2.17
N LEU A 49 -2.31 -11.52 2.68
CA LEU A 49 -1.86 -12.89 2.40
C LEU A 49 -1.43 -13.51 3.71
N GLU A 50 -1.85 -14.73 3.96
CA GLU A 50 -1.54 -15.41 5.20
C GLU A 50 -1.14 -16.85 4.92
N GLY A 51 -0.01 -17.24 5.45
CA GLY A 51 0.50 -18.60 5.39
C GLY A 51 0.84 -19.13 6.78
N SER A 52 1.46 -20.30 6.83
CA SER A 52 1.79 -20.96 8.09
C SER A 52 2.91 -20.24 8.86
N THR A 53 3.83 -19.57 8.16
CA THR A 53 5.01 -18.95 8.78
C THR A 53 5.13 -17.46 8.53
N LEU A 54 4.48 -16.95 7.51
CA LEU A 54 4.57 -15.56 7.10
C LEU A 54 3.19 -15.02 6.77
N ALA A 55 3.00 -13.74 7.01
CA ALA A 55 1.82 -13.02 6.59
C ALA A 55 2.20 -11.62 6.11
N VAL A 56 1.43 -11.07 5.20
CA VAL A 56 1.60 -9.71 4.71
C VAL A 56 0.33 -8.93 4.97
N GLU A 57 0.50 -7.78 5.56
CA GLU A 57 -0.56 -6.83 5.84
C GLU A 57 -0.26 -5.53 5.11
N VAL A 58 -1.19 -5.05 4.33
CA VAL A 58 -1.02 -3.79 3.59
C VAL A 58 -2.19 -2.88 3.91
N VAL A 59 -1.86 -1.67 4.32
CA VAL A 59 -2.82 -0.62 4.62
C VAL A 59 -2.61 0.52 3.64
N ASN A 60 -3.67 0.97 3.00
CA ASN A 60 -3.68 2.10 2.09
C ASN A 60 -4.63 3.16 2.64
N ARG A 61 -4.09 4.10 3.43
CA ARG A 61 -4.88 5.11 4.14
C ARG A 61 -5.09 6.34 3.28
N LEU A 62 -6.33 6.82 3.30
CA LEU A 62 -6.72 8.05 2.63
C LEU A 62 -6.16 9.29 3.33
N PRO A 63 -5.60 10.27 2.58
CA PRO A 63 -5.40 11.60 3.13
C PRO A 63 -6.76 12.24 3.48
N PRO A 64 -6.83 13.13 4.47
CA PRO A 64 -5.77 13.69 5.30
C PRO A 64 -5.54 12.93 6.61
N ALA A 65 -5.95 11.69 6.70
CA ALA A 65 -5.81 10.91 7.92
C ALA A 65 -4.36 10.88 8.41
N PRO A 66 -4.13 10.87 9.73
CA PRO A 66 -2.81 10.60 10.27
C PRO A 66 -2.31 9.24 9.77
N GLY A 67 -1.06 9.21 9.31
CA GLY A 67 -0.50 8.00 8.73
C GLY A 67 -1.01 7.68 7.33
N ALA A 68 -1.56 8.69 6.61
CA ALA A 68 -1.96 8.50 5.22
C ALA A 68 -0.81 7.97 4.37
N GLY A 69 -1.14 7.12 3.43
CA GLY A 69 -0.19 6.43 2.57
C GLY A 69 -0.29 4.93 2.70
N VAL A 70 0.74 4.25 2.26
CA VAL A 70 0.79 2.80 2.22
C VAL A 70 1.74 2.28 3.28
N THR A 71 1.26 1.41 4.14
CA THR A 71 2.08 0.71 5.12
C THR A 71 2.08 -0.77 4.78
N VAL A 72 3.26 -1.33 4.60
CA VAL A 72 3.44 -2.76 4.35
C VAL A 72 4.09 -3.39 5.58
N ARG A 73 3.41 -4.35 6.18
CA ARG A 73 3.92 -5.11 7.32
C ARG A 73 4.09 -6.56 6.91
N THR A 74 5.28 -7.07 7.17
CA THR A 74 5.54 -8.51 7.06
C THR A 74 5.60 -9.07 8.45
N LEU A 75 4.81 -10.08 8.70
CA LEU A 75 4.68 -10.73 9.99
C LEU A 75 5.24 -12.14 9.90
N GLY A 76 5.98 -12.54 10.91
CA GLY A 76 6.32 -13.94 11.14
C GLY A 76 5.33 -14.56 12.12
N ARG A 77 5.45 -15.86 12.32
CA ARG A 77 4.62 -16.58 13.27
C ARG A 77 5.49 -17.48 14.15
N TRP A 78 5.37 -17.30 15.44
CA TRP A 78 6.07 -18.09 16.43
C TRP A 78 5.08 -18.65 17.44
N GLN A 79 5.04 -19.98 17.55
CA GLN A 79 4.10 -20.68 18.43
C GLN A 79 2.64 -20.21 18.22
N GLY A 80 2.24 -20.06 16.98
CA GLY A 80 0.91 -19.59 16.63
C GLY A 80 0.66 -18.09 16.80
N GLN A 81 1.62 -17.34 17.32
CA GLN A 81 1.49 -15.90 17.52
C GLN A 81 2.19 -15.10 16.43
N PRO A 82 1.52 -14.11 15.84
CA PRO A 82 2.17 -13.24 14.87
C PRO A 82 3.15 -12.30 15.58
N TYR A 83 4.24 -11.99 14.89
CA TYR A 83 5.18 -10.96 15.33
C TYR A 83 5.67 -10.17 14.12
N LEU A 84 5.97 -8.90 14.35
CA LEU A 84 6.40 -8.00 13.27
C LEU A 84 7.84 -8.31 12.87
N LEU A 85 8.06 -8.61 11.60
CA LEU A 85 9.38 -8.78 11.00
C LEU A 85 9.87 -7.48 10.37
N HIS A 86 9.01 -6.82 9.62
CA HIS A 86 9.37 -5.65 8.85
C HIS A 86 8.15 -4.76 8.66
N GLU A 87 8.36 -3.46 8.75
CA GLU A 87 7.34 -2.46 8.46
C GLU A 87 7.96 -1.34 7.64
N ALA A 88 7.28 -0.96 6.58
CA ALA A 88 7.67 0.17 5.76
C ALA A 88 6.46 1.04 5.47
N HIS A 89 6.64 2.34 5.53
CA HIS A 89 5.60 3.31 5.23
C HIS A 89 6.02 4.18 4.05
N TYR A 90 5.08 4.39 3.14
CA TYR A 90 5.27 5.18 1.92
C TYR A 90 4.21 6.26 1.85
N LEU A 91 4.62 7.47 1.48
CA LEU A 91 3.69 8.59 1.35
C LEU A 91 2.66 8.32 0.24
N PRO A 92 1.46 8.93 0.33
CA PRO A 92 0.39 8.65 -0.64
C PRO A 92 0.77 8.95 -2.09
N THR A 93 1.68 9.88 -2.30
CA THR A 93 2.11 10.35 -3.62
C THR A 93 3.51 9.90 -3.97
N ALA A 94 4.04 8.90 -3.29
CA ALA A 94 5.38 8.40 -3.55
C ALA A 94 5.52 7.96 -5.02
N PRO A 95 6.48 8.50 -5.77
CA PRO A 95 6.67 8.14 -7.17
C PRO A 95 7.33 6.77 -7.29
N ALA A 96 7.21 6.17 -8.47
CA ALA A 96 7.96 4.97 -8.78
C ALA A 96 9.47 5.24 -8.68
N VAL A 97 10.20 4.34 -8.04
CA VAL A 97 11.65 4.45 -7.87
C VAL A 97 12.42 3.60 -8.88
N GLY A 98 11.71 2.89 -9.73
CA GLY A 98 12.27 2.02 -10.75
C GLY A 98 11.21 1.06 -11.28
N PRO A 99 11.60 -0.07 -11.86
CA PRO A 99 10.65 -1.02 -12.45
C PRO A 99 9.77 -1.73 -11.42
N HIS A 100 10.10 -1.63 -10.14
CA HIS A 100 9.36 -2.27 -9.05
C HIS A 100 8.54 -1.25 -8.23
N GLY A 101 7.87 -0.33 -8.92
CA GLY A 101 6.90 0.57 -8.31
C GLY A 101 7.49 1.59 -7.35
N PHE A 102 6.66 2.07 -6.44
CA PHE A 102 7.08 3.11 -5.48
C PHE A 102 7.83 2.54 -4.28
N THR A 103 7.75 1.25 -4.04
CA THR A 103 8.47 0.60 -2.93
C THR A 103 9.87 0.12 -3.32
N GLY A 104 10.10 -0.15 -4.61
CA GLY A 104 11.21 -0.99 -5.02
C GLY A 104 11.01 -2.44 -4.59
N LEU A 105 11.88 -3.33 -5.03
CA LEU A 105 11.84 -4.73 -4.62
C LEU A 105 12.40 -4.87 -3.21
N GLN A 106 11.57 -5.41 -2.32
CA GLN A 106 11.93 -5.65 -0.93
C GLN A 106 12.03 -7.15 -0.67
N THR A 107 12.99 -7.55 0.14
CA THR A 107 13.15 -8.93 0.56
C THR A 107 13.16 -8.98 2.08
N VAL A 108 12.30 -9.80 2.64
CA VAL A 108 12.18 -9.98 4.09
C VAL A 108 12.50 -11.43 4.42
N ARG A 109 13.41 -11.63 5.36
CA ARG A 109 13.80 -12.97 5.81
C ARG A 109 13.18 -13.25 7.17
N GLU A 110 12.50 -14.38 7.25
CA GLU A 110 12.04 -14.92 8.52
C GLU A 110 13.24 -15.57 9.23
N PRO A 111 13.59 -15.16 10.47
CA PRO A 111 14.88 -15.51 11.05
C PRO A 111 14.99 -16.95 11.57
N THR A 112 13.87 -17.59 11.91
CA THR A 112 13.92 -18.93 12.53
C THR A 112 14.10 -20.05 11.52
N ARG A 113 13.49 -19.93 10.34
CA ARG A 113 13.53 -20.94 9.28
C ARG A 113 14.20 -20.46 8.00
N GLY A 114 14.53 -19.18 7.96
CA GLY A 114 15.18 -18.59 6.80
C GLY A 114 14.26 -18.43 5.58
N HIS A 115 12.97 -18.51 5.77
CA HIS A 115 12.01 -18.29 4.68
C HIS A 115 12.11 -16.86 4.17
N LEU A 116 12.02 -16.69 2.87
CA LEU A 116 12.11 -15.40 2.22
C LEU A 116 10.77 -15.02 1.64
N LEU A 117 10.41 -13.76 1.83
CA LEU A 117 9.29 -13.12 1.18
C LEU A 117 9.82 -11.93 0.41
N THR A 118 9.41 -11.78 -0.83
CA THR A 118 9.69 -10.57 -1.61
C THR A 118 8.39 -9.82 -1.86
N TYR A 119 8.46 -8.50 -1.91
CA TYR A 119 7.32 -7.72 -2.33
C TYR A 119 7.75 -6.45 -3.05
N TRP A 120 6.87 -5.94 -3.85
CA TRP A 120 6.92 -4.59 -4.38
C TRP A 120 5.50 -4.13 -4.67
N CYS A 121 5.27 -2.84 -4.54
CA CYS A 121 3.95 -2.26 -4.69
C CYS A 121 3.98 -1.11 -5.70
N GLU A 122 2.92 -1.01 -6.47
CA GLU A 122 2.72 0.06 -7.44
C GLU A 122 1.32 0.64 -7.30
N HIS A 123 1.17 1.86 -7.75
CA HIS A 123 -0.16 2.42 -7.90
C HIS A 123 -0.82 1.78 -9.13
N ALA A 124 -2.06 1.35 -8.98
CA ALA A 124 -2.80 0.82 -10.11
C ALA A 124 -2.87 1.90 -11.20
N PRO A 125 -2.74 1.52 -12.48
CA PRO A 125 -2.91 2.47 -13.55
C PRO A 125 -4.30 3.10 -13.45
N ALA A 126 -4.35 4.43 -13.67
CA ALA A 126 -5.63 5.13 -13.74
C ALA A 126 -6.46 4.46 -14.83
N VAL A 127 -7.66 4.00 -14.44
CA VAL A 127 -8.60 3.53 -15.44
C VAL A 127 -8.87 4.71 -16.35
N ALA A 128 -8.54 4.58 -17.65
CA ALA A 128 -8.82 5.61 -18.62
C ALA A 128 -10.27 6.03 -18.45
N GLY A 129 -10.46 7.32 -18.11
CA GLY A 129 -11.77 7.84 -17.79
C GLY A 129 -12.76 7.54 -18.90
N ARG A 130 -13.84 6.99 -18.53
CA ARG A 130 -14.98 6.83 -19.42
C ARG A 130 -16.05 7.81 -19.05
#